data_04820bd9e53055c03be887f7ce422dba
#
_entry.id   04820bd9e53055c03be887f7ce422dba
#
_cell.length_a   1.000
_cell.length_b   1.000
_cell.length_c   1.000
_cell.angle_alpha   90.00
_cell.angle_beta   90.00
_cell.angle_gamma   90.00
#
_symmetry.space_group_name_H-M   'P 1'
#
loop_
_entity.id
_entity.type
_entity.pdbx_description
1 polymer ?
#
loop_
_entity_poly.entity_id
_entity_poly.type
_entity_poly.pdbx_seq_one_letter_code
_entity_poly.pdbx_strand_id
1 'polypeptide(L)'
;MSPGKNRGARRASLMAMMLVAGLALAACRPQQQMADQPAYRPLESSDFYEDGMSSRKPVDGTIARGHLRDDSLLYTGRTGGAPSALYPFEITRAGLERGRERFQIFCAPCHGQTGQGDGMIVRRGYRRPPSYHTDRLRELPAGHFYDVMTNGFGVMPSYAAQVPVRDRWLIAAYVRTLQLSQNAPAEVLPAEERAKLVIPGGAQ
;
A
#
# COMPACT_ATOMS: atom_id res chain seq x y z
N MET A 1 43.27 -68.26 17.50
CA MET A 1 41.89 -67.71 17.60
C MET A 1 41.88 -66.38 16.95
N SER A 2 41.19 -66.24 15.83
CA SER A 2 41.29 -65.06 14.91
C SER A 2 40.28 -63.99 15.29
N PRO A 3 40.67 -62.73 15.66
CA PRO A 3 39.73 -61.66 16.10
C PRO A 3 39.14 -60.89 14.96
N GLY A 4 39.32 -61.26 13.68
CA GLY A 4 38.92 -60.47 12.52
C GLY A 4 37.47 -60.62 12.06
N LYS A 5 36.81 -61.75 12.31
CA LYS A 5 35.45 -62.02 11.76
C LYS A 5 34.29 -61.23 12.39
N ASN A 6 34.44 -60.74 13.63
CA ASN A 6 33.40 -60.06 14.37
C ASN A 6 33.26 -58.55 14.04
N ARG A 7 34.27 -57.94 13.42
CA ARG A 7 34.24 -56.50 13.09
C ARG A 7 33.38 -56.22 11.84
N GLY A 8 33.38 -57.12 10.87
CA GLY A 8 32.55 -56.99 9.68
C GLY A 8 31.06 -57.15 9.98
N ALA A 9 30.71 -58.16 10.78
CA ALA A 9 29.32 -58.39 11.20
C ALA A 9 28.73 -57.21 12.01
N ARG A 10 29.52 -56.67 12.96
CA ARG A 10 29.10 -55.48 13.74
C ARG A 10 28.91 -54.23 12.89
N ARG A 11 29.77 -54.00 11.88
CA ARG A 11 29.61 -52.88 10.95
C ARG A 11 28.37 -53.04 10.07
N ALA A 12 28.09 -54.23 9.58
CA ALA A 12 26.88 -54.51 8.80
C ALA A 12 25.60 -54.31 9.62
N SER A 13 25.59 -54.77 10.88
CA SER A 13 24.45 -54.58 11.80
C SER A 13 24.22 -53.10 12.15
N LEU A 14 25.28 -52.32 12.34
CA LEU A 14 25.18 -50.88 12.59
C LEU A 14 24.64 -50.12 11.36
N MET A 15 25.11 -50.47 10.16
CA MET A 15 24.60 -49.88 8.93
C MET A 15 23.12 -50.21 8.67
N ALA A 16 22.72 -51.48 8.90
CA ALA A 16 21.33 -51.90 8.80
C ALA A 16 20.43 -51.16 9.83
N MET A 17 20.92 -50.95 11.05
CA MET A 17 20.16 -50.23 12.08
C MET A 17 20.04 -48.74 11.78
N MET A 18 21.08 -48.09 11.23
CA MET A 18 20.98 -46.70 10.74
C MET A 18 20.03 -46.56 9.56
N LEU A 19 20.01 -47.52 8.66
CA LEU A 19 19.09 -47.52 7.50
C LEU A 19 17.65 -47.68 7.94
N VAL A 20 17.35 -48.57 8.89
CA VAL A 20 16.00 -48.72 9.47
C VAL A 20 15.58 -47.48 10.26
N ALA A 21 16.49 -46.90 11.04
CA ALA A 21 16.21 -45.65 11.77
C ALA A 21 15.93 -44.47 10.79
N GLY A 22 16.68 -44.36 9.70
CA GLY A 22 16.47 -43.37 8.66
C GLY A 22 15.12 -43.52 7.94
N LEU A 23 14.74 -44.76 7.64
CA LEU A 23 13.43 -45.09 7.07
C LEU A 23 12.27 -44.79 8.03
N ALA A 24 12.43 -45.08 9.33
CA ALA A 24 11.41 -44.77 10.33
C ALA A 24 11.23 -43.28 10.54
N LEU A 25 12.30 -42.46 10.50
CA LEU A 25 12.24 -40.99 10.57
C LEU A 25 11.61 -40.39 9.32
N ALA A 26 11.84 -40.97 8.15
CA ALA A 26 11.20 -40.53 6.89
C ALA A 26 9.70 -40.85 6.83
N ALA A 27 9.23 -41.88 7.54
CA ALA A 27 7.81 -42.26 7.62
C ALA A 27 6.99 -41.38 8.58
N CYS A 28 7.65 -40.70 9.53
CA CYS A 28 7.01 -39.75 10.46
C CYS A 28 6.86 -38.36 9.78
N ARG A 29 6.16 -38.22 8.65
CA ARG A 29 5.68 -36.94 8.21
C ARG A 29 4.42 -36.58 9.02
N PRO A 30 4.43 -35.49 9.81
CA PRO A 30 3.21 -35.01 10.43
C PRO A 30 2.22 -34.62 9.34
N GLN A 31 1.27 -35.50 9.05
CA GLN A 31 0.21 -35.23 8.10
C GLN A 31 -0.78 -34.28 8.75
N GLN A 32 -0.78 -33.05 8.32
CA GLN A 32 -1.79 -32.05 8.76
C GLN A 32 -3.11 -32.43 8.05
N GLN A 33 -3.94 -33.17 8.75
CA GLN A 33 -5.18 -33.76 8.20
C GLN A 33 -6.16 -32.74 7.63
N MET A 34 -6.05 -31.45 7.97
CA MET A 34 -6.90 -30.37 7.48
C MET A 34 -6.18 -29.44 6.49
N ALA A 35 -4.95 -29.74 6.08
CA ALA A 35 -4.19 -28.90 5.16
C ALA A 35 -4.76 -28.96 3.73
N ASP A 36 -5.09 -30.17 3.28
CA ASP A 36 -5.65 -30.44 1.95
C ASP A 36 -7.08 -30.94 2.10
N GLN A 37 -8.03 -30.07 1.83
CA GLN A 37 -9.46 -30.39 1.86
C GLN A 37 -9.99 -30.52 0.43
N PRO A 38 -11.05 -31.32 0.18
CA PRO A 38 -11.70 -31.45 -1.13
C PRO A 38 -12.58 -30.20 -1.40
N ALA A 39 -11.97 -29.03 -1.36
CA ALA A 39 -12.62 -27.74 -1.61
C ALA A 39 -11.65 -26.84 -2.36
N TYR A 40 -12.10 -26.17 -3.40
CA TYR A 40 -11.28 -25.20 -4.12
C TYR A 40 -11.00 -23.98 -3.25
N ARG A 41 -9.74 -23.57 -3.25
CA ARG A 41 -9.31 -22.29 -2.65
C ARG A 41 -9.36 -21.19 -3.71
N PRO A 42 -9.45 -19.91 -3.31
CA PRO A 42 -9.35 -18.81 -4.25
C PRO A 42 -8.07 -18.91 -5.10
N LEU A 43 -8.19 -18.72 -6.41
CA LEU A 43 -7.11 -18.80 -7.39
C LEU A 43 -6.52 -20.21 -7.61
N GLU A 44 -7.13 -21.26 -7.08
CA GLU A 44 -6.74 -22.64 -7.36
C GLU A 44 -7.21 -23.06 -8.76
N SER A 45 -6.48 -23.97 -9.40
CA SER A 45 -6.90 -24.54 -10.68
C SER A 45 -8.11 -25.45 -10.52
N SER A 46 -8.94 -25.53 -11.56
CA SER A 46 -10.10 -26.41 -11.60
C SER A 46 -10.23 -27.07 -12.97
N ASP A 47 -10.26 -28.39 -12.97
CA ASP A 47 -10.51 -29.17 -14.20
C ASP A 47 -11.99 -29.19 -14.60
N PHE A 48 -12.88 -28.67 -13.74
CA PHE A 48 -14.32 -28.64 -14.01
C PHE A 48 -14.70 -27.55 -15.01
N TYR A 49 -13.93 -26.45 -15.08
CA TYR A 49 -14.20 -25.33 -15.99
C TYR A 49 -13.18 -25.29 -17.12
N GLU A 50 -13.64 -24.99 -18.34
CA GLU A 50 -12.81 -24.92 -19.55
C GLU A 50 -11.65 -23.91 -19.45
N ASP A 51 -11.83 -22.82 -18.66
CA ASP A 51 -10.81 -21.81 -18.42
C ASP A 51 -9.80 -22.21 -17.32
N GLY A 52 -9.93 -23.40 -16.75
CA GLY A 52 -9.04 -23.92 -15.71
C GLY A 52 -9.07 -23.16 -14.37
N MET A 53 -10.00 -22.24 -14.18
CA MET A 53 -10.08 -21.40 -12.97
C MET A 53 -11.22 -21.83 -12.05
N SER A 54 -10.95 -22.02 -10.75
CA SER A 54 -11.96 -22.27 -9.74
C SER A 54 -12.79 -21.00 -9.42
N SER A 55 -12.17 -19.83 -9.48
CA SER A 55 -12.84 -18.55 -9.25
C SER A 55 -13.60 -18.10 -10.49
N ARG A 56 -14.89 -17.84 -10.34
CA ARG A 56 -15.74 -17.37 -11.45
C ARG A 56 -15.77 -15.86 -11.52
N LYS A 57 -15.76 -15.34 -12.74
CA LYS A 57 -15.99 -13.90 -12.95
C LYS A 57 -17.43 -13.57 -12.56
N PRO A 58 -17.67 -12.39 -11.95
CA PRO A 58 -19.02 -11.90 -11.74
C PRO A 58 -19.82 -11.85 -13.05
N VAL A 59 -21.12 -12.05 -12.99
CA VAL A 59 -22.00 -11.86 -14.15
C VAL A 59 -21.96 -10.40 -14.56
N ASP A 60 -21.84 -10.14 -15.87
CA ASP A 60 -21.76 -8.78 -16.39
C ASP A 60 -22.98 -7.95 -15.96
N GLY A 61 -22.74 -6.70 -15.58
CA GLY A 61 -23.76 -5.80 -15.06
C GLY A 61 -24.16 -6.02 -13.60
N THR A 62 -23.55 -6.99 -12.90
CA THR A 62 -23.80 -7.20 -11.47
C THR A 62 -22.78 -6.46 -10.61
N ILE A 63 -23.27 -5.92 -9.49
CA ILE A 63 -22.43 -5.28 -8.48
C ILE A 63 -22.57 -6.10 -7.19
N ALA A 64 -21.44 -6.52 -6.63
CA ALA A 64 -21.44 -7.27 -5.38
C ALA A 64 -22.04 -6.41 -4.24
N ARG A 65 -22.74 -7.06 -3.31
CA ARG A 65 -23.36 -6.38 -2.17
C ARG A 65 -22.33 -5.56 -1.40
N GLY A 66 -22.63 -4.27 -1.15
CA GLY A 66 -21.73 -3.32 -0.50
C GLY A 66 -20.65 -2.71 -1.40
N HIS A 67 -20.62 -3.03 -2.70
CA HIS A 67 -19.66 -2.47 -3.66
C HIS A 67 -20.27 -1.45 -4.63
N LEU A 68 -21.53 -1.03 -4.42
CA LEU A 68 -22.14 0.05 -5.19
C LEU A 68 -21.38 1.36 -4.93
N ARG A 69 -20.95 2.02 -6.01
CA ARG A 69 -20.17 3.26 -5.99
C ARG A 69 -20.99 4.41 -6.57
N ASP A 70 -22.10 4.72 -5.93
CA ASP A 70 -23.06 5.74 -6.34
C ASP A 70 -22.65 7.17 -5.95
N ASP A 71 -21.78 7.35 -4.95
CA ASP A 71 -21.22 8.65 -4.61
C ASP A 71 -20.05 9.01 -5.52
N SER A 72 -20.33 9.83 -6.53
CA SER A 72 -19.32 10.28 -7.50
C SER A 72 -18.17 11.04 -6.84
N LEU A 73 -18.43 11.91 -5.87
CA LEU A 73 -17.38 12.64 -5.18
C LEU A 73 -16.46 11.71 -4.41
N LEU A 74 -17.03 10.81 -3.62
CA LEU A 74 -16.27 9.88 -2.80
C LEU A 74 -15.39 8.95 -3.63
N TYR A 75 -15.91 8.40 -4.71
CA TYR A 75 -15.22 7.35 -5.48
C TYR A 75 -14.39 7.85 -6.66
N THR A 76 -14.69 9.05 -7.20
CA THR A 76 -13.96 9.59 -8.35
C THR A 76 -13.17 10.85 -8.07
N GLY A 77 -13.44 11.55 -6.97
CA GLY A 77 -12.84 12.86 -6.68
C GLY A 77 -13.40 13.99 -7.52
N ARG A 78 -14.55 13.78 -8.19
CA ARG A 78 -15.09 14.71 -9.17
C ARG A 78 -16.51 15.16 -8.83
N THR A 79 -16.79 16.38 -9.18
CA THR A 79 -18.15 16.97 -9.15
C THR A 79 -18.42 17.60 -10.50
N GLY A 80 -19.51 17.23 -11.17
CA GLY A 80 -19.82 17.74 -12.49
C GLY A 80 -18.75 17.43 -13.56
N GLY A 81 -18.04 16.31 -13.42
CA GLY A 81 -16.99 15.88 -14.35
C GLY A 81 -15.60 16.49 -14.10
N ALA A 82 -15.49 17.55 -13.30
CA ALA A 82 -14.22 18.18 -12.94
C ALA A 82 -13.72 17.73 -11.55
N PRO A 83 -12.38 17.74 -11.31
CA PRO A 83 -11.84 17.46 -9.98
C PRO A 83 -12.40 18.43 -8.93
N SER A 84 -12.87 17.91 -7.80
CA SER A 84 -13.55 18.69 -6.77
C SER A 84 -12.58 19.31 -5.76
N ALA A 85 -12.87 20.51 -5.31
CA ALA A 85 -12.22 21.13 -4.16
C ALA A 85 -12.83 20.66 -2.82
N LEU A 86 -14.05 20.09 -2.86
CA LEU A 86 -14.77 19.62 -1.68
C LEU A 86 -14.28 18.23 -1.27
N TYR A 87 -14.38 17.95 0.02
CA TYR A 87 -14.18 16.62 0.58
C TYR A 87 -15.54 15.92 0.77
N PRO A 88 -15.63 14.59 0.58
CA PRO A 88 -16.89 13.86 0.75
C PRO A 88 -17.28 13.64 2.22
N PHE A 89 -16.44 14.07 3.15
CA PHE A 89 -16.67 14.01 4.60
C PHE A 89 -15.82 15.06 5.31
N GLU A 90 -16.14 15.33 6.56
CA GLU A 90 -15.41 16.25 7.41
C GLU A 90 -13.96 15.77 7.65
N ILE A 91 -13.01 16.67 7.51
CA ILE A 91 -11.59 16.40 7.80
C ILE A 91 -11.31 16.78 9.25
N THR A 92 -11.22 15.78 10.08
CA THR A 92 -10.88 15.92 11.49
C THR A 92 -9.37 15.85 11.74
N ARG A 93 -8.91 16.27 12.93
CA ARG A 93 -7.52 16.12 13.35
C ARG A 93 -7.06 14.66 13.28
N ALA A 94 -7.86 13.73 13.81
CA ALA A 94 -7.56 12.30 13.73
C ALA A 94 -7.48 11.81 12.28
N GLY A 95 -8.32 12.34 11.39
CA GLY A 95 -8.27 12.09 9.96
C GLY A 95 -6.95 12.58 9.33
N LEU A 96 -6.47 13.77 9.70
CA LEU A 96 -5.18 14.28 9.21
C LEU A 96 -4.00 13.45 9.73
N GLU A 97 -4.02 13.03 10.99
CA GLU A 97 -3.01 12.14 11.57
C GLU A 97 -2.98 10.80 10.83
N ARG A 98 -4.14 10.24 10.52
CA ARG A 98 -4.26 9.04 9.67
C ARG A 98 -3.73 9.28 8.26
N GLY A 99 -4.08 10.42 7.64
CA GLY A 99 -3.58 10.82 6.33
C GLY A 99 -2.05 10.93 6.30
N ARG A 100 -1.45 11.52 7.34
CA ARG A 100 -0.01 11.59 7.54
C ARG A 100 0.62 10.20 7.62
N GLU A 101 0.08 9.32 8.46
CA GLU A 101 0.57 7.94 8.60
C GLU A 101 0.58 7.22 7.24
N ARG A 102 -0.52 7.27 6.51
CA ARG A 102 -0.66 6.62 5.20
C ARG A 102 0.24 7.25 4.16
N PHE A 103 0.39 8.56 4.16
CA PHE A 103 1.33 9.27 3.31
C PHE A 103 2.78 8.80 3.55
N GLN A 104 3.19 8.68 4.80
CA GLN A 104 4.54 8.23 5.13
C GLN A 104 4.84 6.82 4.63
N ILE A 105 3.85 5.92 4.66
CA ILE A 105 4.00 4.54 4.22
C ILE A 105 4.04 4.44 2.69
N PHE A 106 3.08 5.05 2.00
CA PHE A 106 2.84 4.81 0.58
C PHE A 106 3.43 5.88 -0.35
N CYS A 107 3.55 7.12 0.11
CA CYS A 107 3.87 8.27 -0.74
C CYS A 107 5.28 8.81 -0.49
N ALA A 108 5.69 8.94 0.78
CA ALA A 108 6.98 9.51 1.16
C ALA A 108 8.21 8.79 0.58
N PRO A 109 8.21 7.46 0.31
CA PRO A 109 9.33 6.81 -0.35
C PRO A 109 9.74 7.46 -1.68
N CYS A 110 8.78 7.99 -2.45
CA CYS A 110 9.03 8.72 -3.69
C CYS A 110 8.96 10.24 -3.50
N HIS A 111 7.91 10.74 -2.81
CA HIS A 111 7.63 12.17 -2.69
C HIS A 111 8.41 12.90 -1.59
N GLY A 112 9.12 12.17 -0.72
CA GLY A 112 9.76 12.74 0.46
C GLY A 112 8.77 13.03 1.59
N GLN A 113 9.27 13.14 2.82
CA GLN A 113 8.42 13.38 4.00
C GLN A 113 7.74 14.76 3.97
N THR A 114 8.39 15.71 3.35
CA THR A 114 7.91 17.09 3.20
C THR A 114 7.23 17.36 1.85
N GLY A 115 7.18 16.36 0.95
CA GLY A 115 6.54 16.50 -0.36
C GLY A 115 7.38 17.19 -1.43
N GLN A 116 8.71 17.28 -1.24
CA GLN A 116 9.66 17.91 -2.18
C GLN A 116 10.02 17.02 -3.38
N GLY A 117 9.57 15.77 -3.40
CA GLY A 117 9.91 14.82 -4.46
C GLY A 117 11.32 14.25 -4.35
N ASP A 118 11.90 14.23 -3.16
CA ASP A 118 13.27 13.80 -2.87
C ASP A 118 13.34 12.53 -2.02
N GLY A 119 12.32 11.70 -2.13
CA GLY A 119 12.21 10.46 -1.37
C GLY A 119 13.36 9.48 -1.63
N MET A 120 13.47 8.45 -0.77
CA MET A 120 14.58 7.50 -0.80
C MET A 120 14.72 6.79 -2.15
N ILE A 121 13.61 6.44 -2.80
CA ILE A 121 13.61 5.76 -4.09
C ILE A 121 14.17 6.66 -5.20
N VAL A 122 13.87 7.97 -5.14
CA VAL A 122 14.44 8.96 -6.06
C VAL A 122 15.95 9.08 -5.89
N ARG A 123 16.43 9.10 -4.65
CA ARG A 123 17.87 9.11 -4.34
C ARG A 123 18.62 7.87 -4.84
N ARG A 124 17.87 6.79 -5.14
CA ARG A 124 18.40 5.55 -5.71
C ARG A 124 18.22 5.46 -7.22
N GLY A 125 17.92 6.57 -7.90
CA GLY A 125 17.88 6.66 -9.36
C GLY A 125 16.47 6.59 -9.97
N TYR A 126 15.39 6.54 -9.18
CA TYR A 126 14.05 6.63 -9.73
C TYR A 126 13.71 8.04 -10.18
N ARG A 127 12.84 8.18 -11.18
CA ARG A 127 12.42 9.48 -11.69
C ARG A 127 11.78 10.33 -10.58
N ARG A 128 12.29 11.54 -10.40
CA ARG A 128 11.81 12.47 -9.40
C ARG A 128 10.39 12.96 -9.72
N PRO A 129 9.42 12.78 -8.81
CA PRO A 129 8.11 13.40 -8.94
C PRO A 129 8.20 14.92 -8.70
N PRO A 130 7.25 15.71 -9.25
CA PRO A 130 7.21 17.14 -8.97
C PRO A 130 6.97 17.38 -7.47
N SER A 131 7.57 18.46 -6.96
CA SER A 131 7.30 18.93 -5.59
C SER A 131 5.83 19.37 -5.47
N TYR A 132 5.15 19.01 -4.39
CA TYR A 132 3.79 19.48 -4.09
C TYR A 132 3.71 21.00 -3.87
N HIS A 133 4.85 21.66 -3.63
CA HIS A 133 4.93 23.09 -3.31
C HIS A 133 5.02 23.99 -4.55
N THR A 134 5.03 23.44 -5.76
CA THR A 134 4.93 24.23 -6.98
C THR A 134 3.57 24.94 -7.07
N ASP A 135 3.55 26.19 -7.60
CA ASP A 135 2.31 26.97 -7.76
C ASP A 135 1.22 26.17 -8.47
N ARG A 136 1.59 25.53 -9.57
CA ARG A 136 0.68 24.68 -10.33
C ARG A 136 -0.01 23.60 -9.46
N LEU A 137 0.72 22.92 -8.57
CA LEU A 137 0.13 21.85 -7.73
C LEU A 137 -0.62 22.42 -6.52
N ARG A 138 -0.27 23.61 -6.05
CA ARG A 138 -1.01 24.27 -4.97
C ARG A 138 -2.39 24.75 -5.42
N GLU A 139 -2.53 25.15 -6.67
CA GLU A 139 -3.79 25.63 -7.27
C GLU A 139 -4.77 24.50 -7.60
N LEU A 140 -4.27 23.26 -7.78
CA LEU A 140 -5.14 22.13 -8.14
C LEU A 140 -6.05 21.71 -6.98
N PRO A 141 -7.31 21.33 -7.21
CA PRO A 141 -8.24 20.92 -6.17
C PRO A 141 -7.86 19.58 -5.51
N ALA A 142 -8.40 19.30 -4.32
CA ALA A 142 -8.13 18.08 -3.56
C ALA A 142 -8.46 16.80 -4.36
N GLY A 143 -9.55 16.84 -5.13
CA GLY A 143 -9.97 15.75 -6.01
C GLY A 143 -8.94 15.38 -7.08
N HIS A 144 -8.07 16.31 -7.50
CA HIS A 144 -6.96 15.98 -8.40
C HIS A 144 -5.97 15.01 -7.74
N PHE A 145 -5.58 15.27 -6.51
CA PHE A 145 -4.66 14.36 -5.77
C PHE A 145 -5.31 13.01 -5.54
N TYR A 146 -6.61 12.98 -5.22
CA TYR A 146 -7.38 11.75 -5.11
C TYR A 146 -7.40 10.96 -6.42
N ASP A 147 -7.67 11.62 -7.54
CA ASP A 147 -7.72 11.01 -8.88
C ASP A 147 -6.37 10.41 -9.29
N VAL A 148 -5.28 11.16 -9.09
CA VAL A 148 -3.92 10.69 -9.36
C VAL A 148 -3.56 9.46 -8.52
N MET A 149 -3.90 9.43 -7.24
CA MET A 149 -3.69 8.25 -6.40
C MET A 149 -4.56 7.06 -6.83
N THR A 150 -5.75 7.34 -7.35
CA THR A 150 -6.70 6.30 -7.75
C THR A 150 -6.32 5.66 -9.08
N ASN A 151 -5.99 6.46 -10.07
CA ASN A 151 -5.80 6.03 -11.45
C ASN A 151 -4.32 5.94 -11.87
N GLY A 152 -3.43 6.54 -11.08
CA GLY A 152 -2.04 6.76 -11.46
C GLY A 152 -1.88 7.98 -12.37
N PHE A 153 -0.64 8.40 -12.61
CA PHE A 153 -0.32 9.50 -13.52
C PHE A 153 1.11 9.34 -14.06
N GLY A 154 1.26 9.18 -15.36
CA GLY A 154 2.55 8.99 -16.00
C GLY A 154 3.25 7.74 -15.48
N VAL A 155 4.39 7.89 -14.79
CA VAL A 155 5.13 6.77 -14.18
C VAL A 155 4.64 6.39 -12.79
N MET A 156 3.76 7.18 -12.19
CA MET A 156 3.14 6.88 -10.89
C MET A 156 2.05 5.83 -11.09
N PRO A 157 2.15 4.63 -10.48
CA PRO A 157 1.12 3.61 -10.59
C PRO A 157 -0.13 3.98 -9.79
N SER A 158 -1.25 3.29 -10.08
CA SER A 158 -2.44 3.35 -9.25
C SER A 158 -2.19 2.76 -7.88
N TYR A 159 -2.68 3.43 -6.85
CA TYR A 159 -2.68 2.97 -5.45
C TYR A 159 -4.06 2.49 -4.98
N ALA A 160 -5.01 2.34 -5.89
CA ALA A 160 -6.38 1.97 -5.54
C ALA A 160 -6.49 0.60 -4.84
N ALA A 161 -5.58 -0.32 -5.14
CA ALA A 161 -5.56 -1.66 -4.53
C ALA A 161 -4.96 -1.66 -3.11
N GLN A 162 -4.00 -0.76 -2.82
CA GLN A 162 -3.26 -0.72 -1.56
C GLN A 162 -3.85 0.27 -0.56
N VAL A 163 -4.44 1.37 -1.04
CA VAL A 163 -4.93 2.47 -0.21
C VAL A 163 -6.45 2.57 -0.34
N PRO A 164 -7.20 2.32 0.75
CA PRO A 164 -8.67 2.46 0.76
C PRO A 164 -9.14 3.84 0.32
N VAL A 165 -10.36 3.92 -0.20
CA VAL A 165 -11.00 5.16 -0.70
C VAL A 165 -10.89 6.30 0.31
N ARG A 166 -11.29 6.04 1.57
CA ARG A 166 -11.25 7.05 2.63
C ARG A 166 -9.81 7.53 2.92
N ASP A 167 -8.86 6.61 2.98
CA ASP A 167 -7.45 6.95 3.26
C ASP A 167 -6.84 7.79 2.13
N ARG A 168 -7.21 7.59 0.86
CA ARG A 168 -6.78 8.45 -0.26
C ARG A 168 -7.24 9.89 -0.08
N TRP A 169 -8.46 10.12 0.38
CA TRP A 169 -8.96 11.46 0.70
C TRP A 169 -8.21 12.09 1.89
N LEU A 170 -7.93 11.29 2.92
CA LEU A 170 -7.15 11.76 4.07
C LEU A 170 -5.71 12.08 3.70
N ILE A 171 -5.10 11.32 2.79
CA ILE A 171 -3.78 11.65 2.21
C ILE A 171 -3.87 12.96 1.41
N ALA A 172 -4.89 13.17 0.58
CA ALA A 172 -5.09 14.41 -0.14
C ALA A 172 -5.21 15.61 0.80
N ALA A 173 -5.92 15.47 1.93
CA ALA A 173 -6.00 16.48 2.97
C ALA A 173 -4.64 16.74 3.64
N TYR A 174 -3.87 15.69 3.90
CA TYR A 174 -2.51 15.83 4.46
C TYR A 174 -1.55 16.53 3.48
N VAL A 175 -1.63 16.25 2.18
CA VAL A 175 -0.86 16.98 1.15
C VAL A 175 -1.17 18.47 1.21
N ARG A 176 -2.45 18.86 1.42
CA ARG A 176 -2.81 20.28 1.64
C ARG A 176 -2.17 20.87 2.89
N THR A 177 -2.10 20.10 3.97
CA THR A 177 -1.41 20.52 5.19
C THR A 177 0.09 20.74 4.94
N LEU A 178 0.73 19.84 4.17
CA LEU A 178 2.13 20.03 3.76
C LEU A 178 2.34 21.30 2.94
N GLN A 179 1.47 21.57 1.98
CA GLN A 179 1.51 22.78 1.16
C GLN A 179 1.35 24.05 2.02
N LEU A 180 0.40 24.03 2.95
CA LEU A 180 0.17 25.14 3.87
C LEU A 180 1.38 25.37 4.80
N SER A 181 1.97 24.30 5.32
CA SER A 181 3.11 24.40 6.26
C SER A 181 4.34 25.11 5.69
N GLN A 182 4.48 25.14 4.37
CA GLN A 182 5.62 25.77 3.68
C GLN A 182 5.25 27.04 2.90
N ASN A 183 3.96 27.36 2.80
CA ASN A 183 3.47 28.49 2.03
C ASN A 183 2.26 29.14 2.73
N ALA A 184 2.25 29.18 4.06
CA ALA A 184 1.18 29.84 4.79
C ALA A 184 1.27 31.35 4.59
N PRO A 185 0.20 32.02 4.14
CA PRO A 185 0.14 33.48 4.18
C PRO A 185 0.22 33.95 5.62
N ALA A 186 0.99 35.03 5.88
CA ALA A 186 1.15 35.57 7.24
C ALA A 186 -0.20 35.94 7.89
N GLU A 187 -1.17 36.30 7.06
CA GLU A 187 -2.53 36.72 7.47
C GLU A 187 -3.33 35.61 8.17
N VAL A 188 -3.03 34.32 7.90
CA VAL A 188 -3.70 33.20 8.57
C VAL A 188 -3.16 32.91 9.96
N LEU A 189 -2.05 33.55 10.34
CA LEU A 189 -1.48 33.39 11.68
C LEU A 189 -2.21 34.27 12.68
N PRO A 190 -2.37 33.83 13.95
CA PRO A 190 -2.79 34.70 15.04
C PRO A 190 -1.93 35.96 15.12
N ALA A 191 -2.52 37.08 15.50
CA ALA A 191 -1.85 38.36 15.53
C ALA A 191 -0.55 38.32 16.40
N GLU A 192 -0.57 37.59 17.52
CA GLU A 192 0.58 37.40 18.39
C GLU A 192 1.74 36.67 17.71
N GLU A 193 1.43 35.63 16.91
CA GLU A 193 2.47 34.89 16.18
C GLU A 193 2.98 35.70 14.98
N ARG A 194 2.08 36.43 14.32
CA ARG A 194 2.45 37.34 13.22
C ARG A 194 3.42 38.45 13.67
N ALA A 195 3.19 39.01 14.85
CA ALA A 195 4.08 40.03 15.43
C ALA A 195 5.51 39.52 15.71
N LYS A 196 5.67 38.21 15.87
CA LYS A 196 6.99 37.57 16.06
C LYS A 196 7.74 37.30 14.75
N LEU A 197 7.06 37.41 13.60
CA LEU A 197 7.70 37.22 12.29
C LEU A 197 8.60 38.40 11.99
N VAL A 198 9.92 38.16 11.96
CA VAL A 198 10.86 39.07 11.34
C VAL A 198 10.77 38.89 9.84
N ILE A 199 10.09 39.81 9.13
CA ILE A 199 10.03 39.78 7.67
C ILE A 199 11.36 40.38 7.16
N PRO A 200 12.25 39.56 6.56
CA PRO A 200 13.48 40.09 5.98
C PRO A 200 13.09 40.98 4.78
N GLY A 201 13.31 42.26 4.86
CA GLY A 201 13.13 43.19 3.74
C GLY A 201 11.91 44.11 3.79
N GLY A 202 11.20 44.22 4.91
CA GLY A 202 10.29 45.35 5.16
C GLY A 202 11.11 46.62 5.42
N ALA A 203 11.66 47.19 4.36
CA ALA A 203 12.18 48.57 4.40
C ALA A 203 11.00 49.51 4.58
N GLN A 204 11.14 50.45 5.49
CA GLN A 204 10.28 51.60 5.78
C GLN A 204 10.03 52.43 4.55
#